data_647df767c0803d27a882e3b405a6d070
#
_entry.id   647df767c0803d27a882e3b405a6d070
#
_cell.length_a   1.000
_cell.length_b   1.000
_cell.length_c   1.000
_cell.angle_alpha   90.00
_cell.angle_beta   90.00
_cell.angle_gamma   90.00
#
_symmetry.space_group_name_H-M   'P 1'
#
loop_
_entity.id
_entity.type
_entity.pdbx_description
1 polymer ?
#
loop_
_entity_poly.entity_id
_entity_poly.type
_entity_poly.pdbx_seq_one_letter_code
_entity_poly.pdbx_strand_id
1 'polypeptide(L)'
;MNCTSLRFIDLAKNRLSGKIPEWIGGSLPNLIVLNLGSNRFSGGICPELCRLKNIQILDLSSNNMLGIIPRCFGSFTAMTKKGSLVIAHNYWFEQFGDGCFDDGGIFTNSSYVDRALVKWKGREFEYKSTLGLVKSIDLSSNKLSGEIPKEVIDLVELVSLNLSRNNFIGLIPTRIGQLKSLEVFDLSQNRLFGEIPASLIEISGLSVLDLSNNNLSGKIP
;
A
#
# COMPACT_ATOMS: atom_id res chain seq x y z
N MET A 1 -20.43 12.03 -6.49
CA MET A 1 -20.06 12.16 -5.06
C MET A 1 -18.64 12.68 -4.99
N ASN A 2 -18.43 13.89 -4.48
CA ASN A 2 -17.09 14.49 -4.40
C ASN A 2 -16.59 14.42 -2.94
N CYS A 3 -16.17 13.22 -2.50
CA CYS A 3 -15.60 13.03 -1.17
C CYS A 3 -14.09 13.35 -1.17
N THR A 4 -13.71 14.54 -1.61
CA THR A 4 -12.30 14.94 -1.76
C THR A 4 -11.52 14.92 -0.44
N SER A 5 -12.20 14.96 0.70
CA SER A 5 -11.59 14.86 2.04
C SER A 5 -11.32 13.43 2.49
N LEU A 6 -11.77 12.41 1.74
CA LEU A 6 -11.61 11.01 2.14
C LEU A 6 -10.14 10.59 2.11
N ARG A 7 -9.64 10.09 3.24
CA ARG A 7 -8.25 9.64 3.41
C ARG A 7 -8.12 8.14 3.60
N PHE A 8 -9.16 7.48 4.08
CA PHE A 8 -9.16 6.06 4.42
C PHE A 8 -10.33 5.34 3.76
N ILE A 9 -10.02 4.27 3.04
CA ILE A 9 -10.99 3.30 2.56
C ILE A 9 -10.51 1.93 3.03
N ASP A 10 -11.25 1.33 3.95
CA ASP A 10 -11.06 -0.06 4.34
C ASP A 10 -12.37 -0.81 4.05
N LEU A 11 -12.32 -1.66 3.04
CA LEU A 11 -13.39 -2.54 2.59
C LEU A 11 -12.94 -4.01 2.61
N ALA A 12 -11.87 -4.31 3.35
CA ALA A 12 -11.30 -5.66 3.41
C ALA A 12 -12.30 -6.69 3.97
N LYS A 13 -12.03 -7.97 3.66
CA LYS A 13 -12.76 -9.13 4.20
C LYS A 13 -14.26 -9.07 3.91
N ASN A 14 -14.63 -8.72 2.68
CA ASN A 14 -15.99 -8.69 2.18
C ASN A 14 -16.20 -9.64 0.98
N ARG A 15 -17.31 -9.50 0.29
CA ARG A 15 -17.64 -10.24 -0.93
C ARG A 15 -17.78 -9.32 -2.13
N LEU A 16 -17.13 -8.16 -2.09
CA LEU A 16 -17.17 -7.16 -3.17
C LEU A 16 -16.53 -7.75 -4.44
N SER A 17 -17.09 -7.44 -5.59
CA SER A 17 -16.68 -8.02 -6.86
C SER A 17 -16.68 -6.99 -7.99
N GLY A 18 -16.23 -7.40 -9.16
CA GLY A 18 -16.09 -6.53 -10.32
C GLY A 18 -14.70 -5.91 -10.40
N LYS A 19 -14.56 -4.88 -11.23
CA LYS A 19 -13.30 -4.12 -11.36
C LYS A 19 -13.20 -3.07 -10.25
N ILE A 20 -11.96 -2.73 -9.87
CA ILE A 20 -11.73 -1.56 -9.01
C ILE A 20 -12.19 -0.32 -9.79
N PRO A 21 -13.12 0.49 -9.21
CA PRO A 21 -13.66 1.65 -9.90
C PRO A 21 -12.59 2.72 -10.16
N GLU A 22 -12.53 3.23 -11.38
CA GLU A 22 -11.58 4.27 -11.79
C GLU A 22 -11.72 5.58 -10.99
N TRP A 23 -12.94 5.88 -10.49
CA TRP A 23 -13.18 7.07 -9.68
C TRP A 23 -12.38 7.10 -8.38
N ILE A 24 -11.94 5.95 -7.84
CA ILE A 24 -11.10 5.91 -6.64
C ILE A 24 -9.82 6.71 -6.87
N GLY A 25 -9.14 6.48 -7.99
CA GLY A 25 -7.95 7.25 -8.36
C GLY A 25 -8.24 8.66 -8.88
N GLY A 26 -9.40 8.83 -9.54
CA GLY A 26 -9.77 10.08 -10.19
C GLY A 26 -10.36 11.14 -9.25
N SER A 27 -11.10 10.71 -8.20
CA SER A 27 -11.90 11.62 -7.37
C SER A 27 -11.45 11.73 -5.91
N LEU A 28 -10.44 10.94 -5.49
CA LEU A 28 -9.99 10.87 -4.09
C LEU A 28 -8.51 11.25 -3.93
N PRO A 29 -8.09 12.47 -4.27
CA PRO A 29 -6.68 12.86 -4.32
C PRO A 29 -5.96 12.80 -2.96
N ASN A 30 -6.73 12.83 -1.86
CA ASN A 30 -6.20 12.84 -0.50
C ASN A 30 -6.15 11.44 0.14
N LEU A 31 -6.46 10.38 -0.62
CA LEU A 31 -6.47 9.02 -0.10
C LEU A 31 -5.06 8.57 0.32
N ILE A 32 -4.96 8.07 1.55
CA ILE A 32 -3.73 7.61 2.18
C ILE A 32 -3.74 6.10 2.33
N VAL A 33 -4.89 5.53 2.68
CA VAL A 33 -5.09 4.09 2.85
C VAL A 33 -6.19 3.61 1.92
N LEU A 34 -5.87 2.62 1.12
CA LEU A 34 -6.82 1.85 0.31
C LEU A 34 -6.63 0.37 0.62
N ASN A 35 -7.54 -0.19 1.41
CA ASN A 35 -7.58 -1.61 1.73
C ASN A 35 -8.82 -2.26 1.10
N LEU A 36 -8.60 -3.06 0.08
CA LEU A 36 -9.60 -3.87 -0.63
C LEU A 36 -9.31 -5.36 -0.50
N GLY A 37 -8.42 -5.74 0.39
CA GLY A 37 -7.94 -7.12 0.57
C GLY A 37 -9.06 -8.10 0.93
N SER A 38 -8.88 -9.37 0.57
CA SER A 38 -9.81 -10.45 0.88
C SER A 38 -11.24 -10.17 0.38
N ASN A 39 -11.37 -9.99 -0.92
CA ASN A 39 -12.62 -9.77 -1.66
C ASN A 39 -12.66 -10.64 -2.93
N ARG A 40 -13.50 -10.26 -3.90
CA ARG A 40 -13.64 -10.92 -5.21
C ARG A 40 -13.39 -9.96 -6.37
N PHE A 41 -12.62 -8.90 -6.15
CA PHE A 41 -12.27 -7.97 -7.23
C PHE A 41 -11.53 -8.69 -8.35
N SER A 42 -11.78 -8.27 -9.59
CA SER A 42 -11.27 -8.90 -10.81
C SER A 42 -10.84 -7.83 -11.83
N GLY A 43 -10.26 -8.28 -12.93
CA GLY A 43 -9.68 -7.38 -13.93
C GLY A 43 -8.31 -6.86 -13.52
N GLY A 44 -7.78 -5.92 -14.29
CA GLY A 44 -6.46 -5.32 -14.05
C GLY A 44 -6.49 -4.23 -12.99
N ILE A 45 -5.31 -3.91 -12.48
CA ILE A 45 -5.09 -2.71 -11.66
C ILE A 45 -5.24 -1.50 -12.58
N CYS A 46 -6.24 -0.64 -12.31
CA CYS A 46 -6.49 0.52 -13.17
C CYS A 46 -5.38 1.57 -13.01
N PRO A 47 -4.86 2.14 -14.12
CA PRO A 47 -3.84 3.20 -14.06
C PRO A 47 -4.26 4.44 -13.29
N GLU A 48 -5.57 4.69 -13.17
CA GLU A 48 -6.11 5.81 -12.39
C GLU A 48 -5.67 5.80 -10.94
N LEU A 49 -5.41 4.61 -10.34
CA LEU A 49 -4.87 4.50 -8.99
C LEU A 49 -3.53 5.23 -8.84
N CYS A 50 -2.77 5.39 -9.92
CA CYS A 50 -1.50 6.13 -9.89
C CYS A 50 -1.65 7.64 -9.64
N ARG A 51 -2.88 8.15 -9.68
CA ARG A 51 -3.18 9.54 -9.30
C ARG A 51 -3.21 9.74 -7.78
N LEU A 52 -3.27 8.65 -7.01
CA LEU A 52 -3.26 8.67 -5.54
C LEU A 52 -1.85 9.00 -5.01
N LYS A 53 -1.43 10.26 -5.15
CA LYS A 53 -0.07 10.70 -4.78
C LYS A 53 0.25 10.54 -3.29
N ASN A 54 -0.78 10.59 -2.44
CA ASN A 54 -0.66 10.52 -1.00
C ASN A 54 -0.80 9.08 -0.45
N ILE A 55 -1.00 8.08 -1.32
CA ILE A 55 -1.17 6.69 -0.89
C ILE A 55 0.07 6.19 -0.16
N GLN A 56 -0.12 5.63 1.03
CA GLN A 56 0.91 5.03 1.87
C GLN A 56 0.66 3.54 2.08
N ILE A 57 -0.62 3.13 2.13
CA ILE A 57 -1.01 1.74 2.27
C ILE A 57 -1.94 1.38 1.13
N LEU A 58 -1.50 0.45 0.30
CA LEU A 58 -2.28 -0.14 -0.78
C LEU A 58 -2.35 -1.65 -0.57
N ASP A 59 -3.49 -2.15 -0.10
CA ASP A 59 -3.75 -3.58 0.04
C ASP A 59 -4.85 -4.01 -0.94
N LEU A 60 -4.46 -4.80 -1.94
CA LEU A 60 -5.33 -5.45 -2.91
C LEU A 60 -5.23 -6.98 -2.81
N SER A 61 -4.66 -7.49 -1.72
CA SER A 61 -4.35 -8.91 -1.55
C SER A 61 -5.59 -9.79 -1.54
N SER A 62 -5.39 -11.07 -1.84
CA SER A 62 -6.46 -12.08 -1.76
C SER A 62 -7.71 -11.69 -2.56
N ASN A 63 -7.53 -11.48 -3.85
CA ASN A 63 -8.57 -11.17 -4.84
C ASN A 63 -8.42 -12.04 -6.11
N ASN A 64 -9.14 -11.71 -7.16
CA ASN A 64 -9.04 -12.37 -8.48
C ASN A 64 -8.46 -11.45 -9.55
N MET A 65 -7.57 -10.55 -9.18
CA MET A 65 -7.01 -9.55 -10.09
C MET A 65 -6.06 -10.18 -11.10
N LEU A 66 -6.04 -9.62 -12.32
CA LEU A 66 -5.30 -10.10 -13.48
C LEU A 66 -4.39 -8.98 -14.02
N GLY A 67 -3.56 -9.33 -15.01
CA GLY A 67 -2.73 -8.37 -15.73
C GLY A 67 -1.46 -8.01 -14.98
N ILE A 68 -0.94 -6.82 -15.25
CA ILE A 68 0.38 -6.38 -14.78
C ILE A 68 0.28 -5.31 -13.70
N ILE A 69 1.37 -5.11 -12.95
CA ILE A 69 1.54 -3.91 -12.11
C ILE A 69 1.78 -2.72 -13.05
N PRO A 70 0.97 -1.65 -12.97
CA PRO A 70 1.21 -0.45 -13.78
C PRO A 70 2.56 0.20 -13.46
N ARG A 71 3.33 0.56 -14.47
CA ARG A 71 4.62 1.25 -14.28
C ARG A 71 4.51 2.55 -13.49
N CYS A 72 3.36 3.21 -13.60
CA CYS A 72 3.09 4.45 -12.88
C CYS A 72 3.01 4.29 -11.34
N PHE A 73 3.10 3.06 -10.79
CA PHE A 73 3.24 2.87 -9.34
C PHE A 73 4.46 3.60 -8.77
N GLY A 74 5.56 3.70 -9.53
CA GLY A 74 6.73 4.52 -9.15
C GLY A 74 6.42 5.99 -8.89
N SER A 75 5.21 6.46 -9.22
CA SER A 75 4.80 7.85 -9.01
C SER A 75 4.04 8.11 -7.70
N PHE A 76 3.91 7.13 -6.80
CA PHE A 76 3.30 7.33 -5.48
C PHE A 76 4.20 8.21 -4.60
N THR A 77 3.95 9.52 -4.65
CA THR A 77 4.84 10.55 -4.07
C THR A 77 5.09 10.34 -2.57
N ALA A 78 4.08 9.88 -1.82
CA ALA A 78 4.23 9.60 -0.40
C ALA A 78 5.22 8.45 -0.11
N MET A 79 5.47 7.57 -1.08
CA MET A 79 6.41 6.45 -0.97
C MET A 79 7.80 6.77 -1.57
N THR A 80 7.94 7.91 -2.27
CA THR A 80 9.22 8.31 -2.90
C THR A 80 10.00 9.34 -2.08
N LYS A 81 9.38 9.98 -1.10
CA LYS A 81 9.98 11.08 -0.33
C LYS A 81 10.02 10.76 1.15
N LYS A 82 11.16 11.08 1.80
CA LYS A 82 11.23 11.11 3.26
C LYS A 82 10.25 12.13 3.81
N GLY A 83 9.38 11.69 4.70
CA GLY A 83 8.45 12.57 5.38
C GLY A 83 7.53 11.77 6.29
N SER A 84 7.41 12.23 7.53
CA SER A 84 6.38 11.77 8.44
C SER A 84 5.13 12.59 8.14
N LEU A 85 4.14 11.99 7.49
CA LEU A 85 2.78 12.54 7.54
C LEU A 85 2.20 12.12 8.90
N VAL A 86 2.17 13.06 9.83
CA VAL A 86 1.33 12.88 11.02
C VAL A 86 -0.11 12.88 10.53
N ILE A 87 -0.71 11.69 10.53
CA ILE A 87 -2.09 11.51 10.11
C ILE A 87 -2.96 11.78 11.33
N ALA A 88 -3.20 13.07 11.59
CA ALA A 88 -4.14 13.52 12.59
C ALA A 88 -5.23 14.35 11.92
N HIS A 89 -6.47 14.04 12.23
CA HIS A 89 -7.63 14.84 11.85
C HIS A 89 -8.05 15.70 13.04
N ASN A 90 -8.13 17.00 12.84
CA ASN A 90 -8.76 17.91 13.78
C ASN A 90 -10.20 18.10 13.32
N TYR A 91 -11.14 17.61 14.10
CA TYR A 91 -12.56 17.89 13.93
C TYR A 91 -12.97 19.00 14.86
N TRP A 92 -13.63 20.00 14.31
CA TRP A 92 -14.30 21.04 15.07
C TRP A 92 -15.75 20.60 15.24
N PHE A 93 -16.17 20.31 16.46
CA PHE A 93 -17.57 20.07 16.79
C PHE A 93 -18.12 21.34 17.43
N GLU A 94 -19.18 21.89 16.88
CA GLU A 94 -20.05 22.79 17.62
C GLU A 94 -20.92 21.90 18.53
N GLN A 95 -20.63 21.92 19.80
CA GLN A 95 -21.47 21.27 20.79
C GLN A 95 -22.62 22.23 21.08
N PHE A 96 -23.77 22.01 20.46
CA PHE A 96 -25.01 22.68 20.86
C PHE A 96 -25.42 22.10 22.21
N GLY A 97 -25.19 22.85 23.27
CA GLY A 97 -25.72 22.53 24.59
C GLY A 97 -27.23 22.71 24.60
N ASP A 98 -27.98 21.70 25.04
CA ASP A 98 -29.42 21.77 25.32
C ASP A 98 -29.66 22.69 26.54
N GLY A 99 -29.28 23.94 26.47
CA GLY A 99 -29.45 24.89 27.57
C GLY A 99 -29.60 26.30 27.05
N CYS A 100 -30.77 26.90 27.26
CA CYS A 100 -31.02 28.29 27.05
C CYS A 100 -30.10 29.19 27.86
N PHE A 101 -28.88 29.40 27.40
CA PHE A 101 -28.03 30.53 27.84
C PHE A 101 -27.16 30.96 26.68
N ASP A 102 -27.25 32.25 26.46
CA ASP A 102 -26.54 33.05 25.48
C ASP A 102 -25.01 32.97 25.69
N ASP A 103 -24.28 33.10 24.60
CA ASP A 103 -22.85 33.30 24.47
C ASP A 103 -21.90 32.06 24.51
N GLY A 104 -21.30 31.84 23.34
CA GLY A 104 -20.02 31.20 23.19
C GLY A 104 -20.08 29.68 23.04
N GLY A 105 -20.32 29.18 21.83
CA GLY A 105 -20.09 27.78 21.52
C GLY A 105 -18.67 27.34 21.90
N ILE A 106 -18.55 26.32 22.76
CA ILE A 106 -17.26 25.75 23.13
C ILE A 106 -16.79 24.91 21.94
N PHE A 107 -15.81 25.40 21.23
CA PHE A 107 -15.12 24.64 20.19
C PHE A 107 -14.18 23.65 20.87
N THR A 108 -14.57 22.39 20.94
CA THR A 108 -13.67 21.33 21.38
C THR A 108 -12.87 20.80 20.20
N ASN A 109 -11.56 20.97 20.24
CA ASN A 109 -10.63 20.37 19.29
C ASN A 109 -10.37 18.92 19.71
N SER A 110 -11.07 17.96 19.12
CA SER A 110 -10.72 16.55 19.29
C SER A 110 -9.87 16.11 18.12
N SER A 111 -8.60 15.77 18.39
CA SER A 111 -7.73 15.12 17.44
C SER A 111 -8.09 13.64 17.38
N TYR A 112 -8.61 13.17 16.27
CA TYR A 112 -8.77 11.74 16.00
C TYR A 112 -7.49 11.22 15.34
N VAL A 113 -6.87 10.23 15.97
CA VAL A 113 -5.71 9.52 15.39
C VAL A 113 -6.26 8.41 14.50
N ASP A 114 -6.03 8.52 13.21
CA ASP A 114 -6.46 7.52 12.25
C ASP A 114 -5.85 6.15 12.56
N ARG A 115 -6.65 5.10 12.40
CA ARG A 115 -6.25 3.73 12.66
C ARG A 115 -6.35 2.93 11.37
N ALA A 116 -5.37 2.11 11.07
CA ALA A 116 -5.43 1.15 10.00
C ALA A 116 -4.93 -0.22 10.45
N LEU A 117 -5.59 -1.26 10.01
CA LEU A 117 -5.11 -2.63 10.10
C LEU A 117 -4.15 -2.86 8.91
N VAL A 118 -2.91 -3.14 9.20
CA VAL A 118 -1.90 -3.43 8.20
C VAL A 118 -1.39 -4.84 8.44
N LYS A 119 -1.35 -5.65 7.38
CA LYS A 119 -0.76 -6.97 7.44
C LYS A 119 0.77 -6.84 7.42
N TRP A 120 1.39 -7.20 8.53
CA TRP A 120 2.82 -7.10 8.73
C TRP A 120 3.40 -8.44 9.18
N LYS A 121 4.41 -8.94 8.50
CA LYS A 121 5.06 -10.23 8.83
C LYS A 121 4.05 -11.38 9.03
N GLY A 122 3.03 -11.46 8.16
CA GLY A 122 1.99 -12.48 8.21
C GLY A 122 0.91 -12.29 9.28
N ARG A 123 0.97 -11.23 10.09
CA ARG A 123 -0.02 -10.88 11.12
C ARG A 123 -0.63 -9.51 10.83
N GLU A 124 -1.86 -9.31 11.30
CA GLU A 124 -2.51 -8.00 11.24
C GLU A 124 -2.18 -7.21 12.50
N PHE A 125 -1.76 -5.97 12.32
CA PHE A 125 -1.49 -5.02 13.40
C PHE A 125 -2.31 -3.76 13.20
N GLU A 126 -2.88 -3.26 14.29
CA GLU A 126 -3.53 -1.94 14.29
C GLU A 126 -2.47 -0.86 14.49
N TYR A 127 -2.28 -0.03 13.49
CA TYR A 127 -1.42 1.15 13.55
C TYR A 127 -2.26 2.39 13.85
N LYS A 128 -1.77 3.21 14.78
CA LYS A 128 -2.41 4.46 15.20
C LYS A 128 -1.48 5.64 14.87
N SER A 129 -0.88 6.25 15.87
CA SER A 129 0.01 7.41 15.73
C SER A 129 1.23 7.18 14.82
N THR A 130 1.65 5.93 14.63
CA THR A 130 2.78 5.53 13.78
C THR A 130 2.36 5.17 12.35
N LEU A 131 1.08 5.31 11.99
CA LEU A 131 0.58 4.95 10.66
C LEU A 131 1.31 5.71 9.55
N GLY A 132 1.70 6.95 9.78
CA GLY A 132 2.48 7.74 8.83
C GLY A 132 3.87 7.20 8.49
N LEU A 133 4.39 6.26 9.29
CA LEU A 133 5.67 5.58 9.06
C LEU A 133 5.51 4.30 8.24
N VAL A 134 4.29 3.77 8.14
CA VAL A 134 4.00 2.52 7.42
C VAL A 134 3.69 2.82 5.96
N LYS A 135 4.57 2.39 5.07
CA LYS A 135 4.40 2.49 3.62
C LYS A 135 4.43 1.07 3.06
N SER A 136 3.26 0.58 2.65
CA SER A 136 3.08 -0.81 2.29
C SER A 136 2.31 -0.99 0.99
N ILE A 137 2.76 -1.93 0.17
CA ILE A 137 2.04 -2.45 -0.99
C ILE A 137 1.89 -3.96 -0.80
N ASP A 138 0.65 -4.43 -0.67
CA ASP A 138 0.31 -5.85 -0.67
C ASP A 138 -0.59 -6.18 -1.86
N LEU A 139 -0.05 -6.92 -2.83
CA LEU A 139 -0.77 -7.45 -4.00
C LEU A 139 -0.84 -8.97 -3.96
N SER A 140 -0.52 -9.60 -2.84
CA SER A 140 -0.39 -11.05 -2.71
C SER A 140 -1.68 -11.79 -3.00
N SER A 141 -1.55 -13.07 -3.34
CA SER A 141 -2.70 -13.97 -3.53
C SER A 141 -3.70 -13.43 -4.57
N ASN A 142 -3.20 -13.16 -5.77
CA ASN A 142 -3.96 -12.75 -6.94
C ASN A 142 -3.54 -13.61 -8.17
N LYS A 143 -3.92 -13.18 -9.35
CA LYS A 143 -3.52 -13.78 -10.64
C LYS A 143 -2.73 -12.77 -11.49
N LEU A 144 -2.06 -11.82 -10.85
CA LEU A 144 -1.23 -10.84 -11.54
C LEU A 144 -0.05 -11.53 -12.24
N SER A 145 0.42 -10.96 -13.33
CA SER A 145 1.42 -11.56 -14.22
C SER A 145 2.35 -10.50 -14.80
N GLY A 146 3.23 -10.92 -15.72
CA GLY A 146 4.24 -10.04 -16.30
C GLY A 146 5.41 -9.82 -15.37
N GLU A 147 6.26 -8.88 -15.70
CA GLU A 147 7.46 -8.55 -14.94
C GLU A 147 7.15 -7.58 -13.79
N ILE A 148 7.95 -7.64 -12.73
CA ILE A 148 7.94 -6.59 -11.70
C ILE A 148 8.52 -5.32 -12.35
N PRO A 149 7.73 -4.24 -12.46
CA PRO A 149 8.19 -3.04 -13.14
C PRO A 149 9.36 -2.41 -12.39
N LYS A 150 10.41 -2.04 -13.12
CA LYS A 150 11.60 -1.40 -12.52
C LYS A 150 11.26 -0.10 -11.77
N GLU A 151 10.19 0.55 -12.12
CA GLU A 151 9.70 1.78 -11.49
C GLU A 151 9.28 1.58 -10.02
N VAL A 152 9.08 0.33 -9.57
CA VAL A 152 8.85 0.02 -8.14
C VAL A 152 10.05 0.44 -7.28
N ILE A 153 11.27 0.43 -7.85
CA ILE A 153 12.48 0.85 -7.12
C ILE A 153 12.51 2.36 -6.79
N ASP A 154 11.67 3.15 -7.45
CA ASP A 154 11.57 4.59 -7.17
C ASP A 154 10.86 4.86 -5.83
N LEU A 155 10.19 3.85 -5.27
CA LEU A 155 9.49 3.91 -3.98
C LEU A 155 10.47 3.74 -2.80
N VAL A 156 11.49 4.58 -2.72
CA VAL A 156 12.63 4.42 -1.79
C VAL A 156 12.26 4.42 -0.31
N GLU A 157 11.07 4.89 0.02
CA GLU A 157 10.54 4.89 1.38
C GLU A 157 9.55 3.73 1.63
N LEU A 158 9.40 2.81 0.68
CA LEU A 158 8.57 1.63 0.86
C LEU A 158 9.15 0.74 1.96
N VAL A 159 8.32 0.34 2.92
CA VAL A 159 8.70 -0.46 4.08
C VAL A 159 8.30 -1.92 3.89
N SER A 160 7.19 -2.18 3.22
CA SER A 160 6.72 -3.54 2.94
C SER A 160 6.27 -3.69 1.49
N LEU A 161 6.80 -4.68 0.80
CA LEU A 161 6.38 -5.11 -0.53
C LEU A 161 6.06 -6.60 -0.52
N ASN A 162 4.79 -6.93 -0.68
CA ASN A 162 4.32 -8.30 -0.78
C ASN A 162 3.65 -8.54 -2.15
N LEU A 163 4.30 -9.32 -2.98
CA LEU A 163 3.82 -9.74 -4.31
C LEU A 163 3.60 -11.25 -4.38
N SER A 164 3.64 -11.96 -3.25
CA SER A 164 3.59 -13.41 -3.20
C SER A 164 2.31 -14.01 -3.78
N ARG A 165 2.38 -15.28 -4.17
CA ARG A 165 1.22 -16.04 -4.68
C ARG A 165 0.54 -15.35 -5.86
N ASN A 166 1.32 -15.13 -6.91
CA ASN A 166 0.90 -14.55 -8.17
C ASN A 166 1.50 -15.33 -9.36
N ASN A 167 1.45 -14.79 -10.56
CA ASN A 167 2.05 -15.36 -11.76
C ASN A 167 3.15 -14.46 -12.34
N PHE A 168 3.87 -13.71 -11.51
CA PHE A 168 4.95 -12.84 -11.98
C PHE A 168 6.09 -13.65 -12.58
N ILE A 169 6.64 -13.14 -13.67
CA ILE A 169 7.75 -13.71 -14.44
C ILE A 169 8.90 -12.71 -14.52
N GLY A 170 10.00 -13.12 -15.12
CA GLY A 170 11.16 -12.24 -15.34
C GLY A 170 12.11 -12.22 -14.17
N LEU A 171 12.92 -11.18 -14.11
CA LEU A 171 13.99 -11.02 -13.13
C LEU A 171 13.52 -10.18 -11.93
N ILE A 172 14.12 -10.43 -10.77
CA ILE A 172 14.06 -9.45 -9.68
C ILE A 172 14.83 -8.20 -10.14
N PRO A 173 14.25 -6.98 -10.03
CA PRO A 173 14.93 -5.76 -10.49
C PRO A 173 16.33 -5.62 -9.91
N THR A 174 17.33 -5.47 -10.78
CA THR A 174 18.75 -5.47 -10.37
C THR A 174 19.15 -4.36 -9.41
N ARG A 175 18.38 -3.28 -9.34
CA ARG A 175 18.58 -2.12 -8.45
C ARG A 175 17.68 -2.16 -7.22
N ILE A 176 17.13 -3.32 -6.84
CA ILE A 176 16.22 -3.45 -5.69
C ILE A 176 16.83 -2.93 -4.39
N GLY A 177 18.14 -2.96 -4.25
CA GLY A 177 18.87 -2.40 -3.11
C GLY A 177 18.70 -0.88 -2.91
N GLN A 178 18.07 -0.17 -3.83
CA GLN A 178 17.71 1.24 -3.64
C GLN A 178 16.55 1.44 -2.66
N LEU A 179 15.75 0.41 -2.40
CA LEU A 179 14.67 0.44 -1.41
C LEU A 179 15.24 0.35 0.01
N LYS A 180 15.98 1.37 0.43
CA LYS A 180 16.72 1.36 1.72
C LYS A 180 15.83 1.25 2.95
N SER A 181 14.55 1.62 2.86
CA SER A 181 13.58 1.55 3.95
C SER A 181 12.86 0.20 4.02
N LEU A 182 13.13 -0.73 3.08
CA LEU A 182 12.40 -1.98 2.99
C LEU A 182 12.76 -2.91 4.16
N GLU A 183 11.74 -3.35 4.90
CA GLU A 183 11.86 -4.31 6.00
C GLU A 183 11.25 -5.68 5.66
N VAL A 184 10.21 -5.69 4.82
CA VAL A 184 9.52 -6.90 4.39
C VAL A 184 9.51 -6.98 2.87
N PHE A 185 10.08 -8.05 2.34
CA PHE A 185 10.10 -8.34 0.91
C PHE A 185 9.70 -9.79 0.65
N ASP A 186 8.48 -9.97 0.15
CA ASP A 186 7.92 -11.28 -0.14
C ASP A 186 7.53 -11.40 -1.63
N LEU A 187 8.28 -12.21 -2.36
CA LEU A 187 8.04 -12.57 -3.76
C LEU A 187 7.72 -14.06 -3.91
N SER A 188 7.47 -14.77 -2.82
CA SER A 188 7.28 -16.22 -2.83
C SER A 188 6.11 -16.66 -3.72
N GLN A 189 6.17 -17.90 -4.18
CA GLN A 189 5.12 -18.52 -4.99
C GLN A 189 4.78 -17.69 -6.24
N ASN A 190 5.79 -17.48 -7.08
CA ASN A 190 5.71 -16.84 -8.38
C ASN A 190 6.46 -17.68 -9.45
N ARG A 191 6.75 -17.12 -10.60
CA ARG A 191 7.50 -17.74 -11.68
C ARG A 191 8.74 -16.93 -12.06
N LEU A 192 9.32 -16.22 -11.08
CA LEU A 192 10.54 -15.43 -11.27
C LEU A 192 11.72 -16.35 -11.54
N PHE A 193 12.66 -15.90 -12.35
CA PHE A 193 13.86 -16.66 -12.71
C PHE A 193 15.11 -15.78 -12.68
N GLY A 194 16.27 -16.39 -12.95
CA GLY A 194 17.57 -15.72 -12.92
C GLY A 194 18.14 -15.62 -11.51
N GLU A 195 19.10 -14.75 -11.33
CA GLU A 195 19.85 -14.64 -10.09
C GLU A 195 19.22 -13.69 -9.07
N ILE A 196 19.51 -13.89 -7.80
CA ILE A 196 19.19 -12.92 -6.76
C ILE A 196 20.16 -11.73 -6.92
N PRO A 197 19.63 -10.49 -7.11
CA PRO A 197 20.50 -9.35 -7.34
C PRO A 197 21.43 -9.07 -6.16
N ALA A 198 22.72 -8.86 -6.43
CA ALA A 198 23.71 -8.55 -5.39
C ALA A 198 23.37 -7.27 -4.61
N SER A 199 22.66 -6.31 -5.24
CA SER A 199 22.20 -5.09 -4.57
C SER A 199 21.24 -5.34 -3.40
N LEU A 200 20.64 -6.54 -3.29
CA LEU A 200 19.74 -6.88 -2.19
C LEU A 200 20.43 -6.76 -0.82
N ILE A 201 21.74 -7.07 -0.74
CA ILE A 201 22.52 -6.94 0.50
C ILE A 201 22.63 -5.49 1.00
N GLU A 202 22.35 -4.52 0.13
CA GLU A 202 22.39 -3.10 0.48
C GLU A 202 21.18 -2.62 1.29
N ILE A 203 20.17 -3.47 1.48
CA ILE A 203 18.95 -3.16 2.25
C ILE A 203 19.20 -3.55 3.71
N SER A 204 19.81 -2.65 4.46
CA SER A 204 20.22 -2.92 5.84
C SER A 204 19.07 -3.17 6.83
N GLY A 205 17.87 -2.67 6.53
CA GLY A 205 16.67 -2.82 7.36
C GLY A 205 15.87 -4.10 7.10
N LEU A 206 16.26 -4.91 6.12
CA LEU A 206 15.47 -6.08 5.71
C LEU A 206 15.39 -7.12 6.84
N SER A 207 14.20 -7.39 7.30
CA SER A 207 13.93 -8.33 8.40
C SER A 207 13.17 -9.58 7.95
N VAL A 208 12.48 -9.51 6.83
CA VAL A 208 11.80 -10.64 6.18
C VAL A 208 12.10 -10.63 4.69
N LEU A 209 12.70 -11.72 4.23
CA LEU A 209 12.92 -12.00 2.81
C LEU A 209 12.35 -13.37 2.49
N ASP A 210 11.32 -13.43 1.67
CA ASP A 210 10.80 -14.70 1.16
C ASP A 210 10.78 -14.68 -0.38
N LEU A 211 11.65 -15.49 -0.98
CA LEU A 211 11.80 -15.72 -2.41
C LEU A 211 11.43 -17.15 -2.80
N SER A 212 10.89 -17.92 -1.86
CA SER A 212 10.63 -19.35 -2.03
C SER A 212 9.62 -19.64 -3.16
N ASN A 213 9.68 -20.86 -3.68
CA ASN A 213 8.76 -21.32 -4.73
C ASN A 213 8.75 -20.39 -5.97
N ASN A 214 9.95 -20.17 -6.52
CA ASN A 214 10.20 -19.49 -7.79
C ASN A 214 11.14 -20.37 -8.64
N ASN A 215 11.65 -19.88 -9.74
CA ASN A 215 12.63 -20.54 -10.59
C ASN A 215 13.99 -19.82 -10.59
N LEU A 216 14.38 -19.29 -9.42
CA LEU A 216 15.65 -18.59 -9.25
C LEU A 216 16.82 -19.54 -9.32
N SER A 217 17.98 -19.05 -9.72
CA SER A 217 19.22 -19.81 -9.92
C SER A 217 20.43 -18.99 -9.48
N GLY A 218 21.62 -19.55 -9.62
CA GLY A 218 22.86 -18.85 -9.29
C GLY A 218 23.24 -18.95 -7.82
N LYS A 219 24.07 -18.01 -7.37
CA LYS A 219 24.59 -17.97 -5.99
C LYS A 219 23.76 -17.04 -5.14
N ILE A 220 23.77 -17.27 -3.83
CA ILE A 220 23.27 -16.29 -2.85
C ILE A 220 24.35 -15.20 -2.73
N PRO A 221 24.00 -13.93 -2.93
CA PRO A 221 24.95 -12.83 -2.86
C PRO A 221 25.48 -12.58 -1.45
#